data_adbd30302f4f821196b7a8216c83e9fc
#
_entry.id   adbd30302f4f821196b7a8216c83e9fc
#
_cell.length_a   1.000
_cell.length_b   1.000
_cell.length_c   1.000
_cell.angle_alpha   90.00
_cell.angle_beta   90.00
_cell.angle_gamma   90.00
#
_symmetry.space_group_name_H-M   'P 1'
#
loop_
_entity.id
_entity.type
_entity.pdbx_description
1 polymer ?
#
loop_
_entity_poly.entity_id
_entity_poly.type
_entity_poly.pdbx_seq_one_letter_code
_entity_poly.pdbx_strand_id
1 'polypeptide(L)'
;MLRRKAIPENLRSPLDGLRAVVAEVEAARAAMTATVPSTRLPGTPLAEAIAEFEAHLTGARDLMPRWRAPEVEEEWLGCEAGIEESLERARRLREDPPELGGFEGLIWVVDQVLAPLEAFEAAAERFRTLRR
;
A
#
# COMPACT_ATOMS: atom_id res chain seq x y z
N MET A 1 11.67 6.92 35.94
CA MET A 1 10.53 6.88 35.01
C MET A 1 11.05 6.89 33.57
N LEU A 2 10.64 5.91 32.80
CA LEU A 2 11.05 5.85 31.41
C LEU A 2 10.16 6.78 30.58
N ARG A 3 10.75 7.78 29.97
CA ARG A 3 10.05 8.60 29.00
C ARG A 3 10.18 7.99 27.62
N ARG A 4 9.06 7.84 26.94
CA ARG A 4 9.12 7.59 25.50
C ARG A 4 9.78 8.77 24.84
N LYS A 5 10.73 8.50 23.96
CA LYS A 5 11.30 9.55 23.13
C LYS A 5 10.19 10.12 22.24
N ALA A 6 10.00 11.41 22.28
CA ALA A 6 9.02 12.08 21.45
C ALA A 6 9.45 12.07 19.98
N ILE A 7 8.48 12.05 19.08
CA ILE A 7 8.75 12.26 17.66
C ILE A 7 9.24 13.70 17.50
N PRO A 8 10.32 13.95 16.75
CA PRO A 8 10.79 15.31 16.50
C PRO A 8 9.65 16.17 15.93
N GLU A 9 9.55 17.41 16.39
CA GLU A 9 8.48 18.32 15.99
C GLU A 9 8.41 18.53 14.49
N ASN A 10 9.56 18.63 13.83
CA ASN A 10 9.65 18.79 12.38
C ASN A 10 9.13 17.57 11.60
N LEU A 11 8.95 16.42 12.25
CA LEU A 11 8.43 15.19 11.63
C LEU A 11 6.96 14.92 11.97
N ARG A 12 6.31 15.77 12.76
CA ARG A 12 4.89 15.56 13.10
C ARG A 12 3.99 15.69 11.88
N SER A 13 4.16 16.74 11.09
CA SER A 13 3.39 16.94 9.87
C SER A 13 3.67 15.85 8.83
N PRO A 14 4.95 15.50 8.54
CA PRO A 14 5.23 14.34 7.70
C PRO A 14 4.61 13.05 8.22
N LEU A 15 4.60 12.80 9.52
CA LEU A 15 3.99 11.60 10.08
C LEU A 15 2.48 11.58 9.82
N ASP A 16 1.80 12.71 9.98
CA ASP A 16 0.37 12.81 9.66
C ASP A 16 0.11 12.57 8.16
N GLY A 17 0.97 13.09 7.30
CA GLY A 17 0.91 12.83 5.86
C GLY A 17 1.10 11.35 5.54
N LEU A 18 2.04 10.69 6.20
CA LEU A 18 2.26 9.25 6.05
C LEU A 18 1.03 8.45 6.49
N ARG A 19 0.40 8.83 7.59
CA ARG A 19 -0.82 8.16 8.07
C ARG A 19 -1.93 8.19 7.02
N ALA A 20 -2.08 9.31 6.32
CA ALA A 20 -3.05 9.43 5.23
C ALA A 20 -2.70 8.49 4.07
N VAL A 21 -1.42 8.39 3.71
CA VAL A 21 -0.96 7.44 2.67
C VAL A 21 -1.23 6.00 3.12
N VAL A 22 -0.92 5.67 4.37
CA VAL A 22 -1.16 4.31 4.91
C VAL A 22 -2.64 3.95 4.83
N ALA A 23 -3.55 4.88 5.15
CA ALA A 23 -4.98 4.63 5.06
C ALA A 23 -5.40 4.26 3.63
N GLU A 24 -4.87 4.95 2.62
CA GLU A 24 -5.15 4.64 1.23
C GLU A 24 -4.58 3.28 0.80
N VAL A 25 -3.36 2.97 1.24
CA VAL A 25 -2.73 1.67 0.96
C VAL A 25 -3.53 0.53 1.60
N GLU A 26 -4.00 0.71 2.83
CA GLU A 26 -4.84 -0.29 3.50
C GLU A 26 -6.15 -0.50 2.76
N ALA A 27 -6.78 0.57 2.27
CA ALA A 27 -8.00 0.47 1.47
C ALA A 27 -7.74 -0.28 0.15
N ALA A 28 -6.62 -0.01 -0.50
CA ALA A 28 -6.22 -0.72 -1.72
C ALA A 28 -6.03 -2.22 -1.44
N ARG A 29 -5.33 -2.55 -0.37
CA ARG A 29 -5.11 -3.93 0.03
C ARG A 29 -6.43 -4.64 0.29
N ALA A 30 -7.35 -4.00 1.01
CA ALA A 30 -8.67 -4.55 1.30
C ALA A 30 -9.46 -4.83 0.02
N ALA A 31 -9.37 -3.94 -0.98
CA ALA A 31 -10.04 -4.13 -2.27
C ALA A 31 -9.56 -5.41 -2.97
N MET A 32 -8.25 -5.65 -2.98
CA MET A 32 -7.70 -6.87 -3.60
C MET A 32 -8.02 -8.13 -2.80
N THR A 33 -7.92 -8.09 -1.48
CA THR A 33 -8.28 -9.26 -0.65
C THR A 33 -9.75 -9.62 -0.74
N ALA A 34 -10.62 -8.66 -1.03
CA ALA A 34 -12.06 -8.89 -1.21
C ALA A 34 -12.38 -9.76 -2.44
N THR A 35 -11.43 -9.96 -3.36
CA THR A 35 -11.63 -10.89 -4.49
C THR A 35 -11.69 -12.34 -4.04
N VAL A 36 -11.08 -12.67 -2.89
CA VAL A 36 -11.05 -14.03 -2.37
C VAL A 36 -12.40 -14.28 -1.67
N PRO A 37 -13.19 -15.27 -2.14
CA PRO A 37 -14.49 -15.55 -1.54
C PRO A 37 -14.32 -16.16 -0.14
N SER A 38 -15.29 -15.89 0.71
CA SER A 38 -15.40 -16.51 2.03
C SER A 38 -16.64 -17.38 2.10
N THR A 39 -16.83 -18.10 3.21
CA THR A 39 -18.02 -18.94 3.40
C THR A 39 -19.30 -18.13 3.47
N ARG A 40 -19.23 -16.83 3.71
CA ARG A 40 -20.39 -15.95 3.87
C ARG A 40 -20.60 -14.96 2.73
N LEU A 41 -19.50 -14.61 2.04
CA LEU A 41 -19.53 -13.56 1.04
C LEU A 41 -18.90 -14.06 -0.27
N PRO A 42 -19.53 -13.78 -1.41
CA PRO A 42 -18.87 -14.00 -2.69
C PRO A 42 -17.71 -13.04 -2.83
N GLY A 43 -16.70 -13.43 -3.62
CA GLY A 43 -15.58 -12.54 -3.91
C GLY A 43 -15.97 -11.40 -4.84
N THR A 44 -15.35 -10.24 -4.68
CA THR A 44 -15.50 -9.14 -5.63
C THR A 44 -14.90 -9.53 -6.98
N PRO A 45 -15.55 -9.22 -8.11
CA PRO A 45 -14.96 -9.47 -9.41
C PRO A 45 -13.58 -8.83 -9.54
N LEU A 46 -12.62 -9.57 -10.13
CA LEU A 46 -11.23 -9.11 -10.20
C LEU A 46 -11.10 -7.76 -10.90
N ALA A 47 -11.80 -7.53 -12.00
CA ALA A 47 -11.74 -6.26 -12.73
C ALA A 47 -12.19 -5.07 -11.88
N GLU A 48 -13.24 -5.26 -11.08
CA GLU A 48 -13.74 -4.24 -10.16
C GLU A 48 -12.73 -3.97 -9.04
N ALA A 49 -12.16 -5.03 -8.48
CA ALA A 49 -11.15 -4.93 -7.42
C ALA A 49 -9.90 -4.21 -7.91
N ILE A 50 -9.44 -4.50 -9.12
CA ILE A 50 -8.27 -3.83 -9.72
C ILE A 50 -8.56 -2.32 -9.87
N ALA A 51 -9.75 -1.95 -10.33
CA ALA A 51 -10.12 -0.54 -10.48
C ALA A 51 -10.08 0.20 -9.14
N GLU A 52 -10.65 -0.40 -8.08
CA GLU A 52 -10.59 0.17 -6.74
C GLU A 52 -9.17 0.25 -6.20
N PHE A 53 -8.40 -0.80 -6.40
CA PHE A 53 -6.99 -0.86 -6.00
C PHE A 53 -6.19 0.26 -6.64
N GLU A 54 -6.31 0.43 -7.95
CA GLU A 54 -5.62 1.49 -8.68
C GLU A 54 -6.05 2.88 -8.20
N ALA A 55 -7.34 3.07 -7.94
CA ALA A 55 -7.85 4.35 -7.45
C ALA A 55 -7.25 4.72 -6.09
N HIS A 56 -7.23 3.78 -5.14
CA HIS A 56 -6.67 4.01 -3.81
C HIS A 56 -5.16 4.22 -3.86
N LEU A 57 -4.42 3.43 -4.64
CA LEU A 57 -2.97 3.62 -4.75
C LEU A 57 -2.60 4.91 -5.47
N THR A 58 -3.39 5.33 -6.45
CA THR A 58 -3.21 6.64 -7.08
C THR A 58 -3.43 7.76 -6.06
N GLY A 59 -4.46 7.64 -5.23
CA GLY A 59 -4.69 8.55 -4.11
C GLY A 59 -3.52 8.58 -3.13
N ALA A 60 -2.96 7.41 -2.79
CA ALA A 60 -1.78 7.32 -1.94
C ALA A 60 -0.58 8.02 -2.57
N ARG A 61 -0.34 7.79 -3.86
CA ARG A 61 0.76 8.44 -4.60
C ARG A 61 0.61 9.96 -4.59
N ASP A 62 -0.59 10.47 -4.76
CA ASP A 62 -0.86 11.90 -4.76
C ASP A 62 -0.62 12.55 -3.40
N LEU A 63 -0.72 11.77 -2.31
CA LEU A 63 -0.45 12.21 -0.95
C LEU A 63 1.02 12.14 -0.56
N MET A 64 1.85 11.42 -1.33
CA MET A 64 3.26 11.19 -0.99
C MET A 64 4.06 12.48 -0.72
N PRO A 65 3.91 13.57 -1.50
CA PRO A 65 4.67 14.79 -1.22
C PRO A 65 4.44 15.38 0.17
N ARG A 66 3.31 15.09 0.81
CA ARG A 66 2.95 15.66 2.12
C ARG A 66 3.88 15.23 3.25
N TRP A 67 4.57 14.08 3.10
CA TRP A 67 5.44 13.60 4.15
C TRP A 67 6.92 13.49 3.73
N ARG A 68 7.27 14.09 2.60
CA ARG A 68 8.66 14.11 2.15
C ARG A 68 9.46 15.09 2.99
N ALA A 69 10.52 14.59 3.63
CA ALA A 69 11.44 15.39 4.42
C ALA A 69 12.84 14.80 4.33
N PRO A 70 13.91 15.61 4.42
CA PRO A 70 15.28 15.09 4.30
C PRO A 70 15.59 13.96 5.29
N GLU A 71 15.05 14.02 6.50
CA GLU A 71 15.29 13.06 7.56
C GLU A 71 14.69 11.68 7.26
N VAL A 72 13.73 11.61 6.34
CA VAL A 72 13.01 10.39 6.00
C VAL A 72 13.05 10.09 4.51
N GLU A 73 14.02 10.65 3.80
CA GLU A 73 14.12 10.50 2.34
C GLU A 73 14.24 9.04 1.92
N GLU A 74 15.03 8.24 2.63
CA GLU A 74 15.19 6.83 2.32
C GLU A 74 13.88 6.07 2.47
N GLU A 75 13.15 6.29 3.56
CA GLU A 75 11.85 5.69 3.82
C GLU A 75 10.83 6.14 2.78
N TRP A 76 10.86 7.43 2.43
CA TRP A 76 9.97 7.99 1.43
C TRP A 76 10.17 7.32 0.06
N LEU A 77 11.43 7.18 -0.37
CA LEU A 77 11.76 6.52 -1.64
C LEU A 77 11.34 5.05 -1.63
N GLY A 78 11.51 4.36 -0.51
CA GLY A 78 11.07 2.97 -0.37
C GLY A 78 9.56 2.83 -0.50
N CYS A 79 8.80 3.74 0.11
CA CYS A 79 7.34 3.76 -0.01
C CYS A 79 6.90 4.06 -1.44
N GLU A 80 7.51 5.05 -2.07
CA GLU A 80 7.20 5.41 -3.45
C GLU A 80 7.43 4.23 -4.39
N ALA A 81 8.58 3.57 -4.26
CA ALA A 81 8.91 2.42 -5.10
C ALA A 81 7.89 1.29 -4.95
N GLY A 82 7.45 1.02 -3.72
CA GLY A 82 6.43 -0.01 -3.47
C GLY A 82 5.10 0.33 -4.12
N ILE A 83 4.63 1.56 -3.98
CA ILE A 83 3.38 2.03 -4.58
C ILE A 83 3.46 1.94 -6.11
N GLU A 84 4.53 2.46 -6.71
CA GLU A 84 4.70 2.47 -8.18
C GLU A 84 4.76 1.05 -8.74
N GLU A 85 5.48 0.14 -8.11
CA GLU A 85 5.56 -1.25 -8.56
C GLU A 85 4.22 -1.96 -8.46
N SER A 86 3.47 -1.76 -7.38
CA SER A 86 2.13 -2.35 -7.25
C SER A 86 1.17 -1.79 -8.30
N LEU A 87 1.22 -0.49 -8.56
CA LEU A 87 0.42 0.12 -9.63
C LEU A 87 0.75 -0.46 -10.99
N GLU A 88 2.03 -0.67 -11.28
CA GLU A 88 2.47 -1.25 -12.55
C GLU A 88 1.97 -2.69 -12.70
N ARG A 89 2.02 -3.48 -11.63
CA ARG A 89 1.50 -4.85 -11.66
C ARG A 89 -0.01 -4.88 -11.86
N ALA A 90 -0.74 -3.99 -11.20
CA ALA A 90 -2.18 -3.87 -11.38
C ALA A 90 -2.53 -3.46 -12.82
N ARG A 91 -1.77 -2.51 -13.39
CA ARG A 91 -1.96 -2.07 -14.77
C ARG A 91 -1.78 -3.24 -15.75
N ARG A 92 -0.75 -4.05 -15.56
CA ARG A 92 -0.50 -5.23 -16.41
C ARG A 92 -1.65 -6.23 -16.33
N LEU A 93 -2.19 -6.46 -15.13
CA LEU A 93 -3.36 -7.33 -14.95
C LEU A 93 -4.58 -6.79 -15.68
N ARG A 94 -4.80 -5.49 -15.64
CA ARG A 94 -5.93 -4.85 -16.30
C ARG A 94 -5.81 -4.92 -17.83
N GLU A 95 -4.61 -4.73 -18.36
CA GLU A 95 -4.35 -4.71 -19.81
C GLU A 95 -4.29 -6.12 -20.40
N ASP A 96 -3.82 -7.09 -19.64
CA ASP A 96 -3.66 -8.48 -20.09
C ASP A 96 -4.10 -9.43 -18.97
N PRO A 97 -5.42 -9.60 -18.76
CA PRO A 97 -5.92 -10.43 -17.68
C PRO A 97 -5.46 -11.89 -17.84
N PRO A 98 -4.86 -12.46 -16.79
CA PRO A 98 -4.43 -13.87 -16.85
C PRO A 98 -5.61 -14.82 -16.72
N GLU A 99 -5.42 -16.05 -17.20
CA GLU A 99 -6.31 -17.14 -16.86
C GLU A 99 -6.02 -17.55 -15.43
N LEU A 100 -7.03 -17.49 -14.57
CA LEU A 100 -6.81 -17.68 -13.14
C LEU A 100 -6.62 -19.15 -12.74
N GLY A 101 -7.21 -20.10 -13.48
CA GLY A 101 -7.07 -21.52 -13.14
C GLY A 101 -7.69 -21.90 -11.81
N GLY A 102 -8.67 -21.14 -11.31
CA GLY A 102 -9.37 -21.40 -10.07
C GLY A 102 -8.88 -20.56 -8.89
N PHE A 103 -9.20 -21.04 -7.67
CA PHE A 103 -8.93 -20.32 -6.43
C PHE A 103 -7.43 -20.06 -6.18
N GLU A 104 -6.60 -21.07 -6.44
CA GLU A 104 -5.15 -20.93 -6.23
C GLU A 104 -4.55 -19.87 -7.16
N GLY A 105 -5.01 -19.83 -8.41
CA GLY A 105 -4.58 -18.82 -9.36
C GLY A 105 -4.98 -17.42 -8.93
N LEU A 106 -6.19 -17.26 -8.37
CA LEU A 106 -6.65 -15.99 -7.85
C LEU A 106 -5.77 -15.51 -6.69
N ILE A 107 -5.48 -16.40 -5.75
CA ILE A 107 -4.61 -16.06 -4.62
C ILE A 107 -3.22 -15.64 -5.11
N TRP A 108 -2.68 -16.37 -6.08
CA TRP A 108 -1.37 -16.05 -6.65
C TRP A 108 -1.37 -14.64 -7.27
N VAL A 109 -2.42 -14.29 -8.03
CA VAL A 109 -2.54 -12.96 -8.65
C VAL A 109 -2.62 -11.87 -7.57
N VAL A 110 -3.44 -12.06 -6.54
CA VAL A 110 -3.56 -11.11 -5.44
C VAL A 110 -2.21 -10.91 -4.76
N ASP A 111 -1.50 -11.98 -4.45
CA ASP A 111 -0.19 -11.92 -3.81
C ASP A 111 0.84 -11.18 -4.68
N GLN A 112 0.83 -11.41 -5.99
CA GLN A 112 1.74 -10.74 -6.91
C GLN A 112 1.53 -9.22 -6.94
N VAL A 113 0.28 -8.77 -6.90
CA VAL A 113 -0.04 -7.34 -6.89
C VAL A 113 0.32 -6.70 -5.55
N LEU A 114 0.10 -7.41 -4.44
CA LEU A 114 0.33 -6.89 -3.09
C LEU A 114 1.79 -7.00 -2.63
N ALA A 115 2.59 -7.88 -3.22
CA ALA A 115 3.97 -8.11 -2.77
C ALA A 115 4.82 -6.82 -2.71
N PRO A 116 4.78 -5.90 -3.69
CA PRO A 116 5.56 -4.67 -3.58
C PRO A 116 5.18 -3.78 -2.41
N LEU A 117 3.96 -3.92 -1.88
CA LEU A 117 3.51 -3.14 -0.73
C LEU A 117 4.18 -3.58 0.58
N GLU A 118 4.83 -4.74 0.61
CA GLU A 118 5.66 -5.15 1.76
C GLU A 118 6.81 -4.18 1.97
N ALA A 119 7.44 -3.72 0.89
CA ALA A 119 8.49 -2.70 0.97
C ALA A 119 7.95 -1.38 1.49
N PHE A 120 6.74 -1.00 1.07
CA PHE A 120 6.05 0.17 1.60
C PHE A 120 5.83 0.02 3.11
N GLU A 121 5.30 -1.10 3.57
CA GLU A 121 5.03 -1.33 4.98
C GLU A 121 6.29 -1.29 5.83
N ALA A 122 7.36 -1.91 5.36
CA ALA A 122 8.64 -1.90 6.06
C ALA A 122 9.19 -0.48 6.19
N ALA A 123 9.12 0.31 5.13
CA ALA A 123 9.59 1.69 5.14
C ALA A 123 8.73 2.58 6.05
N ALA A 124 7.41 2.42 5.99
CA ALA A 124 6.48 3.15 6.84
C ALA A 124 6.71 2.83 8.32
N GLU A 125 6.96 1.56 8.64
CA GLU A 125 7.25 1.14 10.01
C GLU A 125 8.55 1.74 10.51
N ARG A 126 9.60 1.78 9.68
CA ARG A 126 10.85 2.44 10.04
C ARG A 126 10.62 3.91 10.40
N PHE A 127 9.79 4.62 9.63
CA PHE A 127 9.45 6.00 9.94
C PHE A 127 8.75 6.11 11.29
N ARG A 128 7.74 5.26 11.54
CA ARG A 128 6.96 5.29 12.79
C ARG A 128 7.83 5.03 14.01
N THR A 129 8.91 4.29 13.87
CA THR A 129 9.82 3.96 14.97
C THR A 129 10.95 4.97 15.15
N LEU A 130 11.03 5.98 14.28
CA LEU A 130 12.02 7.04 14.46
C LEU A 130 11.77 7.78 15.76
N ARG A 131 12.81 7.82 16.60
CA ARG A 131 12.80 8.51 17.91
C ARG A 131 14.14 9.18 18.10
N ARG A 132 14.17 10.21 18.91
CA ARG A 132 15.43 10.81 19.37
C ARG A 132 15.83 10.25 20.69
#